data_b0021526ddeb1130e7765921ad86d69e
#
_entry.id   b0021526ddeb1130e7765921ad86d69e
#
_cell.length_a   1.000
_cell.length_b   1.000
_cell.length_c   1.000
_cell.angle_alpha   90.00
_cell.angle_beta   90.00
_cell.angle_gamma   90.00
#
_symmetry.space_group_name_H-M   'P 1'
#
loop_
_entity.id
_entity.type
_entity.pdbx_description
1 polymer ?
#
loop_
_entity_poly.entity_id
_entity_poly.type
_entity_poly.pdbx_seq_one_letter_code
_entity_poly.pdbx_strand_id
1 'polypeptide(L)'
;MFQGCKSLLYSELMTNAQQWAGQRLGLPESGTGSLAKVGRRVLALLIDWGLALLVSQAFARGDSTITLLVFGLEQWLLIATLGYSVGHRLLGMQVRRLDGKYVGLWRSLIRIGLILLVIPATIWDADNRGLHDKAAGTILVLTR
;
A
#
# COMPACT_ATOMS: atom_id res chain seq x y z
N MET A 1 23.22 -20.79 36.46
CA MET A 1 21.82 -20.40 36.60
C MET A 1 21.46 -19.16 35.76
N PHE A 2 22.27 -18.11 35.73
CA PHE A 2 22.02 -16.89 34.94
C PHE A 2 22.26 -17.02 33.43
N GLN A 3 23.07 -17.94 32.94
CA GLN A 3 23.32 -18.12 31.50
C GLN A 3 22.16 -18.79 30.77
N GLY A 4 21.45 -19.70 31.42
CA GLY A 4 20.25 -20.32 30.84
C GLY A 4 19.07 -19.39 30.63
N CYS A 5 18.90 -18.43 31.55
CA CYS A 5 17.82 -17.43 31.44
C CYS A 5 18.07 -16.42 30.32
N LYS A 6 19.34 -16.03 30.10
CA LYS A 6 19.71 -15.15 28.99
C LYS A 6 19.55 -15.82 27.63
N SER A 7 19.87 -17.11 27.51
CA SER A 7 19.70 -17.84 26.25
C SER A 7 18.23 -18.06 25.91
N LEU A 8 17.38 -18.31 26.90
CA LEU A 8 15.92 -18.42 26.72
C LEU A 8 15.30 -17.09 26.32
N LEU A 9 15.65 -16.00 27.01
CA LEU A 9 15.19 -14.65 26.65
C LEU A 9 15.67 -14.23 25.25
N TYR A 10 16.90 -14.57 24.91
CA TYR A 10 17.44 -14.27 23.57
C TYR A 10 16.75 -15.12 22.49
N SER A 11 16.47 -16.40 22.74
CA SER A 11 15.71 -17.24 21.82
C SER A 11 14.26 -16.76 21.66
N GLU A 12 13.59 -16.33 22.74
CA GLU A 12 12.25 -15.76 22.67
C GLU A 12 12.24 -14.41 21.92
N LEU A 13 13.22 -13.55 22.16
CA LEU A 13 13.38 -12.30 21.44
C LEU A 13 13.64 -12.52 19.94
N MET A 14 14.44 -13.53 19.59
CA MET A 14 14.70 -13.89 18.21
C MET A 14 13.49 -14.55 17.54
N THR A 15 12.70 -15.33 18.29
CA THR A 15 11.46 -15.95 17.80
C THR A 15 10.36 -14.91 17.58
N ASN A 16 10.35 -13.85 18.39
CA ASN A 16 9.43 -12.71 18.26
C ASN A 16 9.94 -11.63 17.30
N ALA A 17 11.20 -11.71 16.84
CA ALA A 17 11.70 -10.79 15.83
C ALA A 17 10.97 -11.04 14.50
N GLN A 18 10.39 -10.00 13.96
CA GLN A 18 9.74 -10.06 12.65
C GLN A 18 10.76 -10.45 11.59
N GLN A 19 10.58 -11.62 10.98
CA GLN A 19 11.51 -12.16 9.98
C GLN A 19 11.23 -11.58 8.59
N TRP A 20 9.96 -11.29 8.26
CA TRP A 20 9.59 -10.66 7.00
C TRP A 20 8.45 -9.67 7.17
N ALA A 21 8.34 -8.76 6.23
CA ALA A 21 7.27 -7.77 6.21
C ALA A 21 5.90 -8.44 6.06
N GLY A 22 4.96 -8.14 6.96
CA GLY A 22 3.62 -8.73 6.98
C GLY A 22 3.48 -10.01 7.80
N GLN A 23 4.54 -10.54 8.41
CA GLN A 23 4.46 -11.72 9.28
C GLN A 23 3.44 -11.54 10.42
N ARG A 24 3.43 -10.37 11.07
CA ARG A 24 2.47 -10.03 12.13
C ARG A 24 1.02 -9.95 11.65
N LEU A 25 0.82 -9.81 10.35
CA LEU A 25 -0.49 -9.75 9.71
C LEU A 25 -0.93 -11.12 9.18
N GLY A 26 -0.13 -12.17 9.43
CA GLY A 26 -0.39 -13.52 8.93
C GLY A 26 -0.20 -13.68 7.43
N LEU A 27 0.57 -12.78 6.78
CA LEU A 27 0.84 -12.83 5.36
C LEU A 27 2.06 -13.69 5.04
N PRO A 28 2.08 -14.40 3.89
CA PRO A 28 3.24 -15.17 3.47
C PRO A 28 4.44 -14.26 3.18
N GLU A 29 5.65 -14.81 3.27
CA GLU A 29 6.90 -14.10 2.99
C GLU A 29 7.00 -13.66 1.52
N SER A 30 6.55 -14.50 0.61
CA SER A 30 6.64 -14.27 -0.84
C SER A 30 5.48 -14.92 -1.59
N GLY A 31 5.31 -14.55 -2.86
CA GLY A 31 4.27 -15.09 -3.72
C GLY A 31 2.92 -14.40 -3.54
N THR A 32 1.88 -15.04 -4.05
CA THR A 32 0.51 -14.53 -3.99
C THR A 32 0.04 -14.36 -2.54
N GLY A 33 -0.51 -13.20 -2.23
CA GLY A 33 -0.95 -12.84 -0.87
C GLY A 33 0.14 -12.20 -0.01
N SER A 34 1.40 -12.21 -0.43
CA SER A 34 2.48 -11.52 0.29
C SER A 34 2.34 -10.00 0.15
N LEU A 35 2.99 -9.28 1.07
CA LEU A 35 2.97 -7.82 1.07
C LEU A 35 3.73 -7.28 -0.15
N ALA A 36 3.13 -6.33 -0.86
CA ALA A 36 3.78 -5.70 -2.00
C ALA A 36 4.99 -4.87 -1.56
N LYS A 37 6.14 -5.11 -2.21
CA LYS A 37 7.39 -4.38 -1.96
C LYS A 37 7.27 -2.91 -2.38
N VAL A 38 8.02 -2.04 -1.71
CA VAL A 38 8.03 -0.59 -1.93
C VAL A 38 8.26 -0.23 -3.40
N GLY A 39 9.22 -0.85 -4.07
CA GLY A 39 9.53 -0.57 -5.47
C GLY A 39 8.34 -0.79 -6.41
N ARG A 40 7.56 -1.87 -6.22
CA ARG A 40 6.33 -2.10 -7.00
C ARG A 40 5.25 -1.06 -6.73
N ARG A 41 5.13 -0.60 -5.48
CA ARG A 41 4.16 0.45 -5.10
C ARG A 41 4.48 1.78 -5.77
N VAL A 42 5.75 2.18 -5.72
CA VAL A 42 6.23 3.39 -6.39
C VAL A 42 6.00 3.31 -7.89
N LEU A 43 6.33 2.17 -8.51
CA LEU A 43 6.11 1.97 -9.94
C LEU A 43 4.62 2.03 -10.31
N ALA A 44 3.73 1.46 -9.49
CA ALA A 44 2.29 1.58 -9.70
C ALA A 44 1.82 3.03 -9.65
N LEU A 45 2.27 3.79 -8.66
CA LEU A 45 1.94 5.22 -8.54
C LEU A 45 2.46 6.03 -9.72
N LEU A 46 3.65 5.73 -10.25
CA LEU A 46 4.20 6.38 -11.44
C LEU A 46 3.36 6.08 -12.69
N ILE A 47 2.86 4.85 -12.82
CA ILE A 47 1.97 4.46 -13.93
C ILE A 47 0.64 5.24 -13.82
N ASP A 48 0.01 5.25 -12.65
CA ASP A 48 -1.24 5.96 -12.43
C ASP A 48 -1.08 7.47 -12.62
N TRP A 49 0.03 8.04 -12.13
CA TRP A 49 0.37 9.45 -12.35
C TRP A 49 0.57 9.77 -13.84
N GLY A 50 1.27 8.90 -14.57
CA GLY A 50 1.47 9.02 -16.02
C GLY A 50 0.15 9.00 -16.79
N LEU A 51 -0.79 8.13 -16.39
CA LEU A 51 -2.15 8.11 -16.97
C LEU A 51 -2.92 9.39 -16.67
N ALA A 52 -2.87 9.90 -15.44
CA ALA A 52 -3.50 11.16 -15.08
C ALA A 52 -2.93 12.35 -15.87
N LEU A 53 -1.61 12.37 -16.07
CA LEU A 53 -0.96 13.37 -16.95
C LEU A 53 -1.44 13.27 -18.39
N LEU A 54 -1.53 12.09 -18.96
CA LEU A 54 -2.02 11.89 -20.33
C LEU A 54 -3.46 12.38 -20.50
N VAL A 55 -4.33 12.05 -19.56
CA VAL A 55 -5.73 12.51 -19.56
C VAL A 55 -5.78 14.04 -19.43
N SER A 56 -5.06 14.60 -18.47
CA SER A 56 -5.01 16.06 -18.27
C SER A 56 -4.46 16.78 -19.52
N GLN A 57 -3.44 16.23 -20.15
CA GLN A 57 -2.87 16.80 -21.38
C GLN A 57 -3.89 16.79 -22.52
N ALA A 58 -4.66 15.71 -22.66
CA ALA A 58 -5.66 15.58 -23.73
C ALA A 58 -6.84 16.55 -23.58
N PHE A 59 -7.30 16.77 -22.35
CA PHE A 59 -8.54 17.51 -22.09
C PHE A 59 -8.34 18.89 -21.44
N ALA A 60 -7.24 19.13 -20.76
CA ALA A 60 -7.00 20.33 -19.95
C ALA A 60 -5.60 20.93 -20.17
N ARG A 61 -4.95 20.63 -21.28
CA ARG A 61 -3.61 21.17 -21.65
C ARG A 61 -2.55 20.95 -20.56
N GLY A 62 -2.67 19.90 -19.77
CA GLY A 62 -1.71 19.56 -18.72
C GLY A 62 -1.82 20.41 -17.46
N ASP A 63 -2.99 20.98 -17.17
CA ASP A 63 -3.21 21.72 -15.93
C ASP A 63 -2.92 20.84 -14.70
N SER A 64 -2.10 21.36 -13.78
CA SER A 64 -1.66 20.63 -12.60
C SER A 64 -2.79 20.26 -11.66
N THR A 65 -3.77 21.15 -11.50
CA THR A 65 -4.95 20.94 -10.65
C THR A 65 -5.81 19.83 -11.22
N ILE A 66 -6.06 19.88 -12.52
CA ILE A 66 -6.81 18.82 -13.23
C ILE A 66 -6.07 17.49 -13.15
N THR A 67 -4.76 17.47 -13.31
CA THR A 67 -3.95 16.25 -13.15
C THR A 67 -4.13 15.62 -11.77
N LEU A 68 -4.04 16.43 -10.71
CA LEU A 68 -4.26 15.96 -9.33
C LEU A 68 -5.68 15.43 -9.11
N LEU A 69 -6.68 16.11 -9.64
CA LEU A 69 -8.08 15.68 -9.53
C LEU A 69 -8.33 14.38 -10.27
N VAL A 70 -7.81 14.22 -11.49
CA VAL A 70 -7.91 12.99 -12.27
C VAL A 70 -7.23 11.85 -11.54
N PHE A 71 -6.00 12.04 -11.07
CA PHE A 71 -5.27 11.05 -10.30
C PHE A 71 -6.01 10.64 -9.01
N GLY A 72 -6.46 11.62 -8.23
CA GLY A 72 -7.18 11.37 -6.98
C GLY A 72 -8.50 10.65 -7.21
N LEU A 73 -9.27 11.06 -8.23
CA LEU A 73 -10.56 10.46 -8.56
C LEU A 73 -10.40 9.04 -9.09
N GLU A 74 -9.43 8.79 -9.98
CA GLU A 74 -9.10 7.46 -10.47
C GLU A 74 -8.75 6.52 -9.32
N GLN A 75 -7.79 6.91 -8.48
CA GLN A 75 -7.37 6.13 -7.33
C GLN A 75 -8.54 5.84 -6.38
N TRP A 76 -9.34 6.87 -6.08
CA TRP A 76 -10.47 6.73 -5.18
C TRP A 76 -11.50 5.74 -5.70
N LEU A 77 -12.01 5.95 -6.91
CA LEU A 77 -13.08 5.14 -7.48
C LEU A 77 -12.64 3.69 -7.73
N LEU A 78 -11.47 3.50 -8.32
CA LEU A 78 -10.99 2.16 -8.65
C LEU A 78 -10.64 1.36 -7.40
N ILE A 79 -9.99 1.94 -6.41
CA ILE A 79 -9.66 1.24 -5.16
C ILE A 79 -10.93 1.00 -4.33
N ALA A 80 -11.87 1.94 -4.30
CA ALA A 80 -13.11 1.77 -3.55
C ALA A 80 -14.00 0.65 -4.11
N THR A 81 -14.04 0.50 -5.43
CA THR A 81 -14.91 -0.45 -6.14
C THR A 81 -14.23 -1.78 -6.45
N LEU A 82 -13.02 -1.73 -6.99
CA LEU A 82 -12.28 -2.90 -7.48
C LEU A 82 -11.16 -3.36 -6.53
N GLY A 83 -10.72 -2.48 -5.61
CA GLY A 83 -9.59 -2.74 -4.72
C GLY A 83 -8.23 -2.59 -5.39
N TYR A 84 -8.14 -2.03 -6.58
CA TYR A 84 -6.88 -1.76 -7.27
C TYR A 84 -7.03 -0.58 -8.24
N SER A 85 -5.94 0.17 -8.48
CA SER A 85 -5.83 1.13 -9.57
C SER A 85 -5.31 0.46 -10.84
N VAL A 86 -5.18 1.21 -11.92
CA VAL A 86 -4.60 0.69 -13.18
C VAL A 86 -3.17 0.22 -12.95
N GLY A 87 -2.32 1.02 -12.29
CA GLY A 87 -0.95 0.64 -11.96
C GLY A 87 -0.87 -0.58 -11.05
N HIS A 88 -1.74 -0.69 -10.03
CA HIS A 88 -1.82 -1.87 -9.18
C HIS A 88 -2.18 -3.12 -9.98
N ARG A 89 -3.14 -3.01 -10.88
CA ARG A 89 -3.58 -4.14 -11.72
C ARG A 89 -2.49 -4.63 -12.64
N LEU A 90 -1.78 -3.71 -13.30
CA LEU A 90 -0.68 -4.05 -14.21
C LEU A 90 0.47 -4.78 -13.49
N LEU A 91 0.76 -4.37 -12.26
CA LEU A 91 1.83 -4.96 -11.44
C LEU A 91 1.37 -6.14 -10.56
N GLY A 92 0.13 -6.59 -10.71
CA GLY A 92 -0.41 -7.74 -9.98
C GLY A 92 -0.54 -7.48 -8.48
N MET A 93 -1.09 -6.32 -8.10
CA MET A 93 -1.31 -5.94 -6.72
C MET A 93 -2.78 -5.61 -6.45
N GLN A 94 -3.21 -5.78 -5.20
CA GLN A 94 -4.55 -5.43 -4.76
C GLN A 94 -4.52 -4.85 -3.35
N VAL A 95 -5.30 -3.79 -3.14
CA VAL A 95 -5.56 -3.22 -1.83
C VAL A 95 -6.69 -4.00 -1.16
N ARG A 96 -6.44 -4.49 0.05
CA ARG A 96 -7.43 -5.20 0.87
C ARG A 96 -7.49 -4.60 2.27
N ARG A 97 -8.62 -4.77 2.93
CA ARG A 97 -8.73 -4.52 4.37
C ARG A 97 -8.03 -5.65 5.14
N LEU A 98 -7.61 -5.34 6.36
CA LEU A 98 -7.01 -6.33 7.27
C LEU A 98 -7.97 -7.49 7.59
N ASP A 99 -9.29 -7.25 7.53
CA ASP A 99 -10.35 -8.26 7.72
C ASP A 99 -10.72 -9.03 6.44
N GLY A 100 -9.98 -8.82 5.33
CA GLY A 100 -10.21 -9.49 4.04
C GLY A 100 -11.38 -8.95 3.21
N LYS A 101 -12.13 -7.95 3.71
CA LYS A 101 -13.25 -7.33 2.99
C LYS A 101 -12.78 -6.27 1.99
N TYR A 102 -13.69 -5.79 1.15
CA TYR A 102 -13.43 -4.67 0.24
C TYR A 102 -13.10 -3.39 1.02
N VAL A 103 -12.29 -2.54 0.41
CA VAL A 103 -11.79 -1.30 1.04
C VAL A 103 -12.94 -0.33 1.34
N GLY A 104 -13.87 -0.17 0.39
CA GLY A 104 -14.99 0.75 0.51
C GLY A 104 -14.62 2.22 0.25
N LEU A 105 -15.64 3.05 0.03
CA LEU A 105 -15.49 4.46 -0.38
C LEU A 105 -14.75 5.31 0.65
N TRP A 106 -15.08 5.15 1.93
CA TRP A 106 -14.54 6.00 2.99
C TRP A 106 -13.05 5.74 3.27
N ARG A 107 -12.68 4.47 3.34
CA ARG A 107 -11.26 4.09 3.59
C ARG A 107 -10.35 4.45 2.42
N SER A 108 -10.84 4.27 1.19
CA SER A 108 -10.09 4.68 -0.01
C SER A 108 -9.96 6.20 -0.08
N LEU A 109 -10.97 6.97 0.36
CA LEU A 109 -10.89 8.43 0.44
C LEU A 109 -9.81 8.89 1.42
N ILE A 110 -9.76 8.32 2.63
CA ILE A 110 -8.70 8.61 3.62
C ILE A 110 -7.33 8.28 3.02
N ARG A 111 -7.19 7.11 2.38
CA ARG A 111 -5.95 6.68 1.73
C ARG A 111 -5.47 7.69 0.68
N ILE A 112 -6.36 8.10 -0.20
CA ILE A 112 -6.02 9.03 -1.28
C ILE A 112 -5.69 10.43 -0.73
N GLY A 113 -6.46 10.92 0.23
CA GLY A 113 -6.18 12.19 0.89
C GLY A 113 -4.76 12.22 1.48
N LEU A 114 -4.34 11.14 2.12
CA LEU A 114 -2.98 11.02 2.66
C LEU A 114 -1.91 10.87 1.57
N ILE A 115 -2.19 10.17 0.48
CA ILE A 115 -1.26 10.08 -0.67
C ILE A 115 -1.06 11.46 -1.32
N LEU A 116 -2.12 12.23 -1.49
CA LEU A 116 -2.05 13.58 -2.06
C LEU A 116 -1.30 14.57 -1.16
N LEU A 117 -1.29 14.36 0.14
CA LEU A 117 -0.44 15.11 1.07
C LEU A 117 1.06 14.78 0.94
N VAL A 118 1.42 13.71 0.22
CA VAL A 118 2.78 13.24 -0.09
C VAL A 118 3.58 12.81 1.14
N ILE A 119 3.65 13.62 2.20
CA ILE A 119 4.46 13.38 3.40
C ILE A 119 4.16 12.01 4.04
N PRO A 120 2.89 11.65 4.35
CA PRO A 120 2.59 10.35 4.93
C PRO A 120 2.82 9.18 3.98
N ALA A 121 2.84 9.41 2.68
CA ALA A 121 3.10 8.38 1.69
C ALA A 121 4.57 7.93 1.67
N THR A 122 5.49 8.78 2.13
CA THR A 122 6.93 8.50 2.20
C THR A 122 7.35 7.85 3.52
N ILE A 123 6.49 7.85 4.53
CA ILE A 123 6.75 7.23 5.83
C ILE A 123 6.29 5.77 5.80
N TRP A 124 7.20 4.85 6.07
CA TRP A 124 6.97 3.42 6.05
C TRP A 124 7.12 2.81 7.45
N ASP A 125 6.25 1.86 7.77
CA ASP A 125 6.34 1.10 9.02
C ASP A 125 7.28 -0.12 8.87
N ALA A 126 7.62 -0.76 9.99
CA ALA A 126 8.40 -1.99 10.04
C ALA A 126 7.80 -3.14 9.18
N ASP A 127 6.50 -3.10 8.92
CA ASP A 127 5.79 -4.02 8.05
C ASP A 127 5.76 -3.59 6.57
N ASN A 128 6.61 -2.64 6.14
CA ASN A 128 6.55 -2.06 4.80
C ASN A 128 5.17 -1.49 4.42
N ARG A 129 4.40 -1.05 5.41
CA ARG A 129 3.13 -0.37 5.19
C ARG A 129 3.36 1.13 5.17
N GLY A 130 2.86 1.79 4.13
CA GLY A 130 2.80 3.24 4.13
C GLY A 130 1.85 3.76 5.23
N LEU A 131 2.11 4.93 5.77
CA LEU A 131 1.26 5.53 6.79
C LEU A 131 -0.19 5.70 6.31
N HIS A 132 -0.39 5.97 5.02
CA HIS A 132 -1.70 6.04 4.38
C HIS A 132 -2.45 4.69 4.42
N ASP A 133 -1.75 3.57 4.25
CA ASP A 133 -2.33 2.23 4.39
C ASP A 133 -2.71 1.92 5.82
N LYS A 134 -1.85 2.30 6.76
CA LYS A 134 -2.08 2.09 8.19
C LYS A 134 -3.26 2.90 8.70
N ALA A 135 -3.37 4.17 8.34
CA ALA A 135 -4.47 5.04 8.71
C ALA A 135 -5.81 4.59 8.12
N ALA A 136 -5.81 4.05 6.89
CA ALA A 136 -7.00 3.50 6.26
C ALA A 136 -7.34 2.06 6.72
N GLY A 137 -6.47 1.41 7.49
CA GLY A 137 -6.63 0.00 7.90
C GLY A 137 -6.58 -0.96 6.71
N THR A 138 -5.73 -0.66 5.73
CA THR A 138 -5.58 -1.43 4.50
C THR A 138 -4.17 -1.99 4.36
N ILE A 139 -4.02 -2.96 3.48
CA ILE A 139 -2.75 -3.55 3.07
C ILE A 139 -2.73 -3.71 1.55
N LEU A 140 -1.55 -3.65 0.97
CA LEU A 140 -1.35 -3.89 -0.46
C LEU A 140 -0.63 -5.22 -0.64
N VAL A 141 -1.32 -6.19 -1.23
CA VAL A 141 -0.85 -7.56 -1.42
C VAL A 141 -0.68 -7.90 -2.88
N LEU A 142 0.17 -8.89 -3.16
CA LEU A 142 0.37 -9.44 -4.49
C LEU A 142 -0.78 -10.37 -4.84
N THR A 143 -1.24 -10.33 -6.09
CA THR A 143 -2.29 -11.20 -6.63
C THR A 143 -1.73 -12.23 -7.61
N ARG A 144 -0.46 -12.08 -7.99
CA ARG A 144 0.30 -12.99 -8.85
C ARG A 144 1.81 -12.79 -8.69
#